data_105888554a86e9b88750ff026898e2f6
#
_entry.id   105888554a86e9b88750ff026898e2f6
#
_cell.length_a   1.000
_cell.length_b   1.000
_cell.length_c   1.000
_cell.angle_alpha   90.00
_cell.angle_beta   90.00
_cell.angle_gamma   90.00
#
_symmetry.space_group_name_H-M   'P 1'
#
loop_
_entity.id
_entity.type
_entity.pdbx_description
1 polymer ?
#
loop_
_entity_poly.entity_id
_entity_poly.type
_entity_poly.pdbx_seq_one_letter_code
_entity_poly.pdbx_strand_id
1 'polypeptide(L)'
;MPRDPDSRAMEKAYARWAPIYDALCGPVFLNGRRAAARDARAVGGQILEIGVGTGLSFGDYDATTEITGIDLSEPMIARARLRVASGRYPHVKGLAVMDAHELRYEDASFDCVVGQFVITLVADPERVLSECARVVRPGG
;
A
#
# COMPACT_ATOMS: atom_id res chain seq x y z
N MET A 1 16.57 6.29 -15.24
CA MET A 1 16.58 4.96 -15.87
C MET A 1 15.32 4.76 -16.68
N PRO A 2 15.40 4.24 -17.90
CA PRO A 2 14.20 3.90 -18.64
C PRO A 2 13.45 2.80 -17.88
N ARG A 3 12.16 3.02 -17.61
CA ARG A 3 11.30 1.98 -17.07
C ARG A 3 11.24 0.81 -18.05
N ASP A 4 11.41 -0.39 -17.52
CA ASP A 4 11.31 -1.62 -18.28
C ASP A 4 9.99 -1.67 -19.07
N PRO A 5 9.99 -2.00 -20.36
CA PRO A 5 8.77 -2.16 -21.16
C PRO A 5 7.74 -3.12 -20.52
N ASP A 6 8.21 -4.12 -19.79
CA ASP A 6 7.35 -5.07 -19.07
C ASP A 6 6.60 -4.42 -17.89
N SER A 7 7.18 -3.42 -17.23
CA SER A 7 6.49 -2.71 -16.15
C SER A 7 5.29 -1.89 -16.64
N ARG A 8 5.41 -1.28 -17.84
CA ARG A 8 4.30 -0.53 -18.46
C ARG A 8 3.18 -1.44 -18.96
N ALA A 9 3.51 -2.63 -19.43
CA ALA A 9 2.52 -3.62 -19.84
C ALA A 9 1.74 -4.15 -18.62
N MET A 10 2.42 -4.39 -17.51
CA MET A 10 1.82 -4.77 -16.24
C MET A 10 0.94 -3.64 -15.66
N GLU A 11 1.41 -2.40 -15.66
CA GLU A 11 0.60 -1.24 -15.23
C GLU A 11 -0.72 -1.14 -16.01
N LYS A 12 -0.69 -1.29 -17.33
CA LYS A 12 -1.89 -1.26 -18.18
C LYS A 12 -2.81 -2.46 -17.93
N ALA A 13 -2.25 -3.63 -17.72
CA ALA A 13 -3.02 -4.83 -17.39
C ALA A 13 -3.72 -4.68 -16.04
N TYR A 14 -3.02 -4.24 -15.00
CA TYR A 14 -3.58 -3.94 -13.68
C TYR A 14 -4.68 -2.88 -13.72
N ALA A 15 -4.46 -1.79 -14.48
CA ALA A 15 -5.45 -0.73 -14.64
C ALA A 15 -6.78 -1.24 -15.22
N ARG A 16 -6.70 -2.12 -16.22
CA ARG A 16 -7.87 -2.69 -16.88
C ARG A 16 -8.63 -3.67 -15.98
N TRP A 17 -7.91 -4.40 -15.10
CA TRP A 17 -8.47 -5.43 -14.23
C TRP A 17 -8.81 -4.92 -12.84
N ALA A 18 -8.45 -3.68 -12.49
CA ALA A 18 -8.69 -3.12 -11.16
C ALA A 18 -10.13 -3.29 -10.62
N PRO A 19 -11.20 -3.04 -11.40
CA PRO A 19 -12.56 -3.26 -10.92
C PRO A 19 -12.90 -4.72 -10.68
N ILE A 20 -12.38 -5.61 -11.55
CA ILE A 20 -12.61 -7.05 -11.49
C ILE A 20 -11.77 -7.67 -10.36
N TYR A 21 -10.55 -7.15 -10.17
CA TYR A 21 -9.66 -7.56 -9.10
C TYR A 21 -10.28 -7.33 -7.72
N ASP A 22 -10.90 -6.16 -7.48
CA ASP A 22 -11.62 -5.87 -6.24
C ASP A 22 -12.75 -6.86 -5.98
N ALA A 23 -13.51 -7.19 -7.02
CA ALA A 23 -14.68 -8.09 -6.89
C ALA A 23 -14.29 -9.55 -6.66
N LEU A 24 -13.22 -10.03 -7.32
CA LEU A 24 -12.83 -11.44 -7.31
C LEU A 24 -11.79 -11.77 -6.23
N CYS A 25 -10.81 -10.88 -6.01
CA CYS A 25 -9.67 -11.15 -5.14
C CYS A 25 -9.87 -10.62 -3.72
N GLY A 26 -10.71 -9.59 -3.53
CA GLY A 26 -10.97 -9.00 -2.22
C GLY A 26 -11.42 -10.02 -1.17
N PRO A 27 -12.43 -10.88 -1.44
CA PRO A 27 -12.89 -11.90 -0.50
C PRO A 27 -11.84 -12.97 -0.19
N VAL A 28 -11.02 -13.36 -1.17
CA VAL A 28 -9.99 -14.41 -1.01
C VAL A 28 -8.91 -13.99 -0.02
N PHE A 29 -8.52 -12.71 -0.05
CA PHE A 29 -7.45 -12.17 0.78
C PHE A 29 -7.93 -11.50 2.08
N LEU A 30 -9.24 -11.55 2.34
CA LEU A 30 -9.85 -10.81 3.45
C LEU A 30 -9.24 -11.11 4.82
N ASN A 31 -9.01 -12.38 5.13
CA ASN A 31 -8.48 -12.79 6.43
C ASN A 31 -7.03 -12.32 6.63
N GLY A 32 -6.18 -12.46 5.63
CA GLY A 32 -4.80 -11.97 5.66
C GLY A 32 -4.75 -10.44 5.77
N ARG A 33 -5.57 -9.75 5.03
CA ARG A 33 -5.68 -8.29 5.06
C ARG A 33 -6.10 -7.79 6.44
N ARG A 34 -7.12 -8.40 7.04
CA ARG A 34 -7.60 -8.05 8.38
C ARG A 34 -6.57 -8.35 9.46
N ALA A 35 -5.84 -9.46 9.34
CA ALA A 35 -4.77 -9.81 10.26
C ALA A 35 -3.64 -8.77 10.23
N ALA A 36 -3.18 -8.40 9.03
CA ALA A 36 -2.13 -7.38 8.87
C ALA A 36 -2.57 -6.02 9.44
N ALA A 37 -3.80 -5.59 9.15
CA ALA A 37 -4.33 -4.34 9.69
C ALA A 37 -4.49 -4.39 11.23
N ARG A 38 -4.91 -5.51 11.78
CA ARG A 38 -4.99 -5.70 13.24
C ARG A 38 -3.63 -5.53 13.90
N ASP A 39 -2.59 -6.16 13.34
CA ASP A 39 -1.24 -6.10 13.88
C ASP A 39 -0.65 -4.69 13.74
N ALA A 40 -0.92 -4.00 12.63
CA ALA A 40 -0.55 -2.60 12.44
C ALA A 40 -1.27 -1.67 13.43
N ARG A 41 -2.57 -1.89 13.70
CA ARG A 41 -3.30 -1.13 14.72
C ARG A 41 -2.75 -1.34 16.14
N ALA A 42 -2.24 -2.52 16.43
CA ALA A 42 -1.60 -2.80 17.72
C ALA A 42 -0.32 -1.96 17.91
N VAL A 43 0.40 -1.65 16.83
CA VAL A 43 1.51 -0.68 16.84
C VAL A 43 0.97 0.74 16.95
N GLY A 44 -0.04 1.08 16.15
CA GLY A 44 -0.66 2.41 16.08
C GLY A 44 0.22 3.46 15.41
N GLY A 45 -0.27 4.70 15.36
CA GLY A 45 0.48 5.85 14.83
C GLY A 45 0.55 5.91 13.31
N GLN A 46 1.72 6.26 12.79
CA GLN A 46 1.98 6.46 11.37
C GLN A 46 2.26 5.13 10.67
N ILE A 47 1.37 4.72 9.79
CA ILE A 47 1.47 3.46 9.05
C ILE A 47 1.69 3.75 7.56
N LEU A 48 2.72 3.17 6.99
CA LEU A 48 2.91 3.14 5.53
C LEU A 48 2.40 1.80 5.00
N GLU A 49 1.46 1.82 4.07
CA GLU A 49 1.04 0.65 3.32
C GLU A 49 1.62 0.72 1.89
N ILE A 50 2.50 -0.22 1.57
CA ILE A 50 3.06 -0.38 0.22
C ILE A 50 2.18 -1.31 -0.61
N GLY A 51 1.98 -0.98 -1.88
CA GLY A 51 1.08 -1.74 -2.76
C GLY A 51 -0.38 -1.62 -2.31
N VAL A 52 -0.82 -0.43 -1.95
CA VAL A 52 -2.15 -0.18 -1.38
C VAL A 52 -3.30 -0.48 -2.36
N GLY A 53 -3.01 -0.52 -3.65
CA GLY A 53 -3.99 -0.79 -4.70
C GLY A 53 -5.12 0.22 -4.69
N THR A 54 -6.36 -0.27 -4.74
CA THR A 54 -7.57 0.56 -4.74
C THR A 54 -8.04 0.96 -3.34
N GLY A 55 -7.31 0.56 -2.29
CA GLY A 55 -7.63 0.93 -0.91
C GLY A 55 -8.66 0.05 -0.22
N LEU A 56 -8.77 -1.23 -0.58
CA LEU A 56 -9.67 -2.18 0.09
C LEU A 56 -9.37 -2.34 1.58
N SER A 57 -8.12 -2.14 1.99
CA SER A 57 -7.66 -2.21 3.38
C SER A 57 -8.10 -1.04 4.26
N PHE A 58 -8.53 0.07 3.68
CA PHE A 58 -8.82 1.30 4.45
C PHE A 58 -9.88 1.09 5.54
N GLY A 59 -10.87 0.24 5.29
CA GLY A 59 -11.90 -0.11 6.26
C GLY A 59 -11.44 -1.03 7.40
N ASP A 60 -10.27 -1.62 7.29
CA ASP A 60 -9.70 -2.51 8.30
C ASP A 60 -8.87 -1.73 9.36
N TYR A 61 -8.53 -0.47 9.08
CA TYR A 61 -7.88 0.46 10.00
C TYR A 61 -8.91 1.36 10.71
N ASP A 62 -8.48 2.07 11.72
CA ASP A 62 -9.32 2.97 12.51
C ASP A 62 -8.55 4.25 12.92
N ALA A 63 -9.19 5.08 13.76
CA ALA A 63 -8.64 6.36 14.21
C ALA A 63 -7.38 6.26 15.09
N THR A 64 -6.96 5.05 15.49
CA THR A 64 -5.69 4.84 16.20
C THR A 64 -4.49 4.88 15.27
N THR A 65 -4.72 4.90 13.96
CA THR A 65 -3.72 4.89 12.91
C THR A 65 -3.88 6.07 11.96
N GLU A 66 -2.77 6.52 11.39
CA GLU A 66 -2.75 7.44 10.24
C GLU A 66 -2.08 6.74 9.06
N ILE A 67 -2.85 6.48 8.01
CA ILE A 67 -2.41 5.69 6.87
C ILE A 67 -1.86 6.57 5.76
N THR A 68 -0.66 6.25 5.32
CA THR A 68 -0.09 6.70 4.05
C THR A 68 0.00 5.49 3.13
N GLY A 69 -0.62 5.54 1.96
CA GLY A 69 -0.62 4.44 0.99
C GLY A 69 0.16 4.81 -0.27
N ILE A 70 0.94 3.87 -0.76
CA ILE A 70 1.62 4.00 -2.05
C ILE A 70 1.34 2.80 -2.95
N ASP A 71 1.33 3.06 -4.24
CA ASP A 71 1.27 2.04 -5.28
C ASP A 71 2.01 2.54 -6.52
N LEU A 72 2.53 1.64 -7.31
CA LEU A 72 3.20 1.97 -8.57
C LEU A 72 2.19 2.37 -9.65
N SER A 73 0.96 1.92 -9.55
CA SER A 73 -0.11 2.09 -10.53
C SER A 73 -0.91 3.36 -10.27
N GLU A 74 -0.82 4.34 -11.16
CA GLU A 74 -1.67 5.55 -11.14
C GLU A 74 -3.18 5.23 -11.16
N PRO A 75 -3.70 4.32 -11.99
CA PRO A 75 -5.12 3.96 -11.96
C PRO A 75 -5.58 3.37 -10.63
N MET A 76 -4.73 2.60 -9.94
CA MET A 76 -5.03 2.07 -8.60
C MET A 76 -5.14 3.21 -7.58
N ILE A 77 -4.15 4.10 -7.56
CA ILE A 77 -4.15 5.28 -6.68
C ILE A 77 -5.33 6.20 -6.96
N ALA A 78 -5.71 6.41 -8.22
CA ALA A 78 -6.89 7.19 -8.56
C ALA A 78 -8.17 6.61 -7.93
N ARG A 79 -8.34 5.28 -7.95
CA ARG A 79 -9.46 4.61 -7.28
C ARG A 79 -9.38 4.72 -5.76
N ALA A 80 -8.21 4.58 -5.18
CA ALA A 80 -8.01 4.77 -3.76
C ALA A 80 -8.38 6.18 -3.31
N ARG A 81 -8.00 7.21 -4.10
CA ARG A 81 -8.39 8.60 -3.86
C ARG A 81 -9.90 8.80 -3.88
N LEU A 82 -10.62 8.15 -4.81
CA LEU A 82 -12.08 8.18 -4.84
C LEU A 82 -12.71 7.56 -3.58
N ARG A 83 -12.13 6.49 -3.05
CA ARG A 83 -12.58 5.93 -1.76
C ARG A 83 -12.42 6.92 -0.62
N VAL A 84 -11.27 7.57 -0.54
CA VAL A 84 -10.99 8.58 0.51
C VAL A 84 -11.92 9.78 0.37
N ALA A 85 -12.20 10.22 -0.86
CA ALA A 85 -13.10 11.34 -1.13
C ALA A 85 -14.55 11.09 -0.64
N SER A 86 -14.94 9.84 -0.39
CA SER A 86 -16.24 9.51 0.22
C SER A 86 -16.38 9.99 1.67
N GLY A 87 -15.29 10.37 2.34
CA GLY A 87 -15.24 10.81 3.73
C GLY A 87 -15.32 9.69 4.77
N ARG A 88 -15.43 8.43 4.35
CA ARG A 88 -15.53 7.27 5.26
C ARG A 88 -14.21 6.85 5.90
N TYR A 89 -13.08 7.33 5.41
CA TYR A 89 -11.75 6.92 5.85
C TYR A 89 -10.88 8.11 6.26
N PRO A 90 -11.26 8.85 7.31
CA PRO A 90 -10.54 10.06 7.75
C PRO A 90 -9.13 9.77 8.27
N HIS A 91 -8.84 8.52 8.60
CA HIS A 91 -7.52 8.04 9.03
C HIS A 91 -6.53 7.87 7.86
N VAL A 92 -6.99 7.87 6.61
CA VAL A 92 -6.10 7.87 5.44
C VAL A 92 -5.67 9.30 5.14
N LYS A 93 -4.37 9.59 5.36
CA LYS A 93 -3.81 10.94 5.30
C LYS A 93 -3.07 11.26 4.00
N GLY A 94 -2.55 10.24 3.32
CA GLY A 94 -1.81 10.45 2.08
C GLY A 94 -1.89 9.25 1.15
N LEU A 95 -1.89 9.54 -0.15
CA LEU A 95 -1.81 8.54 -1.22
C LEU A 95 -0.88 9.07 -2.31
N ALA A 96 0.06 8.24 -2.74
CA ALA A 96 1.03 8.62 -3.76
C ALA A 96 1.34 7.47 -4.73
N VAL A 97 1.59 7.82 -5.99
CA VAL A 97 2.23 6.91 -6.93
C VAL A 97 3.71 6.90 -6.64
N MET A 98 4.22 5.75 -6.22
CA MET A 98 5.62 5.63 -5.77
C MET A 98 6.10 4.19 -5.93
N ASP A 99 7.38 4.05 -6.29
CA ASP A 99 8.06 2.76 -6.34
C ASP A 99 8.56 2.38 -4.93
N ALA A 100 8.17 1.21 -4.45
CA ALA A 100 8.61 0.72 -3.14
C ALA A 100 10.11 0.36 -3.09
N HIS A 101 10.79 0.25 -4.22
CA HIS A 101 12.25 0.09 -4.28
C HIS A 101 13.01 1.37 -3.92
N GLU A 102 12.33 2.51 -3.95
CA GLU A 102 12.90 3.83 -3.65
C GLU A 102 11.86 4.72 -2.97
N LEU A 103 11.72 4.55 -1.66
CA LEU A 103 10.75 5.31 -0.87
C LEU A 103 11.23 6.74 -0.64
N ARG A 104 10.42 7.71 -1.05
CA ARG A 104 10.71 9.15 -0.88
C ARG A 104 10.24 9.65 0.49
N TYR A 105 10.63 8.94 1.52
CA TYR A 105 10.41 9.28 2.92
C TYR A 105 11.73 9.26 3.68
N GLU A 106 11.81 10.05 4.74
CA GLU A 106 12.98 10.06 5.61
C GLU A 106 13.09 8.77 6.42
N ASP A 107 14.29 8.51 6.95
CA ASP A 107 14.54 7.39 7.85
C ASP A 107 13.64 7.50 9.08
N ALA A 108 13.17 6.39 9.59
CA ALA A 108 12.39 6.30 10.83
C ALA A 108 11.15 7.23 10.86
N SER A 109 10.48 7.45 9.72
CA SER A 109 9.31 8.34 9.62
C SER A 109 7.98 7.62 9.89
N PHE A 110 7.97 6.29 9.95
CA PHE A 110 6.77 5.49 10.21
C PHE A 110 6.93 4.60 11.44
N ASP A 111 5.82 4.32 12.09
CA ASP A 111 5.74 3.40 13.21
C ASP A 111 5.64 1.94 12.76
N CYS A 112 5.04 1.71 11.59
CA CYS A 112 4.87 0.40 10.98
C CYS A 112 4.80 0.54 9.46
N VAL A 113 5.30 -0.48 8.76
CA VAL A 113 5.09 -0.65 7.31
C VAL A 113 4.32 -1.93 7.07
N VAL A 114 3.29 -1.86 6.24
CA VAL A 114 2.46 -3.00 5.84
C VAL A 114 2.62 -3.22 4.34
N GLY A 115 2.94 -4.44 3.95
CA GLY A 115 2.96 -4.86 2.56
C GLY A 115 2.09 -6.11 2.39
N GLN A 116 0.93 -5.95 1.77
CA GLN A 116 -0.02 -7.04 1.60
C GLN A 116 0.06 -7.58 0.18
N PHE A 117 0.45 -8.84 0.04
CA PHE A 117 0.51 -9.55 -1.25
C PHE A 117 1.36 -8.84 -2.31
N VAL A 118 2.35 -8.04 -1.91
CA VAL A 118 3.15 -7.21 -2.80
C VAL A 118 4.58 -7.73 -3.01
N ILE A 119 5.16 -8.38 -2.01
CA ILE A 119 6.57 -8.83 -2.03
C ILE A 119 6.84 -9.83 -3.14
N THR A 120 5.89 -10.69 -3.47
CA THR A 120 6.01 -11.66 -4.56
C THR A 120 5.89 -11.03 -5.95
N LEU A 121 5.47 -9.77 -6.04
CA LEU A 121 5.22 -9.06 -7.30
C LEU A 121 6.32 -8.05 -7.65
N VAL A 122 7.25 -7.78 -6.72
CA VAL A 122 8.31 -6.80 -6.93
C VAL A 122 9.55 -7.44 -7.56
N ALA A 123 10.29 -6.66 -8.35
CA ALA A 123 11.48 -7.15 -9.06
C ALA A 123 12.65 -7.48 -8.12
N ASP A 124 12.81 -6.69 -7.05
CA ASP A 124 13.86 -6.86 -6.04
C ASP A 124 13.26 -6.79 -4.63
N PRO A 125 12.79 -7.93 -4.09
CA PRO A 125 12.19 -7.98 -2.76
C PRO A 125 13.13 -7.53 -1.64
N GLU A 126 14.42 -7.84 -1.73
CA GLU A 126 15.41 -7.46 -0.71
C GLU A 126 15.56 -5.93 -0.65
N ARG A 127 15.57 -5.28 -1.79
CA ARG A 127 15.60 -3.82 -1.87
C ARG A 127 14.36 -3.19 -1.25
N VAL A 128 13.18 -3.71 -1.57
CA VAL A 128 11.91 -3.22 -0.98
C VAL A 128 11.93 -3.40 0.53
N LEU A 129 12.33 -4.55 1.05
CA LEU A 129 12.41 -4.80 2.49
C LEU A 129 13.43 -3.89 3.17
N SER A 130 14.57 -3.61 2.52
CA SER A 130 15.58 -2.68 3.02
C SER A 130 15.02 -1.25 3.14
N GLU A 131 14.28 -0.78 2.15
CA GLU A 131 13.61 0.51 2.17
C GLU A 131 12.52 0.57 3.26
N CYS A 132 11.72 -0.49 3.42
CA CYS A 132 10.76 -0.59 4.52
C CYS A 132 11.43 -0.50 5.89
N ALA A 133 12.53 -1.22 6.08
CA ALA A 133 13.30 -1.18 7.33
C ALA A 133 13.92 0.20 7.59
N ARG A 134 14.34 0.91 6.55
CA ARG A 134 14.90 2.27 6.66
C ARG A 134 13.86 3.28 7.16
N VAL A 135 12.66 3.25 6.61
CA VAL A 135 11.61 4.24 6.93
C VAL A 135 10.86 3.92 8.21
N VAL A 136 10.93 2.68 8.71
CA VAL A 136 10.37 2.30 10.00
C VAL A 136 11.30 2.74 11.13
N ARG A 137 10.74 3.31 12.18
CA ARG A 137 11.51 3.67 13.38
C ARG A 137 12.03 2.42 14.11
N PRO A 138 13.14 2.53 14.89
CA PRO A 138 13.60 1.43 15.75
C PRO A 138 12.48 0.94 16.68
N GLY A 139 12.24 -0.36 16.70
CA GLY A 139 11.17 -0.99 17.49
C GLY A 139 9.78 -0.98 16.84
N GLY A 140 9.70 -0.41 15.65
CA GLY A 140 8.49 -0.47 14.84
C GLY A 140 8.31 -1.80 14.14
#